data_a0023ec04fff699d26e5f9fae981a58d
#
_entry.id   a0023ec04fff699d26e5f9fae981a58d
#
_cell.length_a   1.000
_cell.length_b   1.000
_cell.length_c   1.000
_cell.angle_alpha   90.00
_cell.angle_beta   90.00
_cell.angle_gamma   90.00
#
_symmetry.space_group_name_H-M   'P 1'
#
loop_
_entity.id
_entity.type
_entity.pdbx_description
1 polymer ?
#
loop_
_entity_poly.entity_id
_entity_poly.type
_entity_poly.pdbx_seq_one_letter_code
_entity_poly.pdbx_strand_id
1 'polypeptide(L)'
;VRYKEKGVYENRLYPGMKELLEALKSAGVKLSVSTSKPTVFTEKILKQNGIFELFDQIVGANLDGSMTDKTEVIQEAMRRAGGKENNTFFMVGDRSFDMIGAKNCGVPGIGVYFGFAEPGELEEAGADYTVETTEELKTLLMKLVTEAED
;
A
#
# COMPACT_ATOMS: atom_id res chain seq x y z
N VAL A 1 6.48 -0.41 7.21
CA VAL A 1 5.39 0.43 6.68
C VAL A 1 4.72 -0.29 5.53
N ARG A 2 3.43 -0.16 5.46
CA ARG A 2 2.71 -0.69 4.33
C ARG A 2 1.68 0.32 3.87
N TYR A 3 1.25 0.16 2.66
CA TYR A 3 0.25 1.06 2.14
C TYR A 3 -0.78 0.29 1.31
N LYS A 4 -1.89 0.96 1.09
CA LYS A 4 -2.95 0.50 0.23
C LYS A 4 -3.47 1.71 -0.51
N GLU A 5 -3.38 1.71 -1.83
CA GLU A 5 -3.76 2.90 -2.57
C GLU A 5 -5.02 2.74 -3.43
N LYS A 6 -5.28 1.53 -3.91
CA LYS A 6 -6.27 1.37 -4.97
C LYS A 6 -7.70 1.65 -4.54
N GLY A 7 -8.07 1.22 -3.35
CA GLY A 7 -9.44 1.41 -2.87
C GLY A 7 -9.90 2.86 -2.84
N VAL A 8 -8.96 3.81 -2.74
CA VAL A 8 -9.30 5.22 -2.63
C VAL A 8 -9.46 5.91 -3.99
N TYR A 9 -8.94 5.32 -5.07
CA TYR A 9 -9.01 5.94 -6.40
C TYR A 9 -10.43 6.04 -6.94
N GLU A 10 -11.32 5.21 -6.44
CA GLU A 10 -12.67 5.14 -6.95
C GLU A 10 -13.69 5.89 -6.11
N ASN A 11 -13.22 6.74 -5.21
CA ASN A 11 -14.07 7.52 -4.31
C ASN A 11 -14.88 6.67 -3.36
N ARG A 12 -14.50 5.41 -3.19
CA ARG A 12 -15.13 4.53 -2.21
C ARG A 12 -14.18 3.40 -1.86
N LEU A 13 -14.39 2.86 -0.67
CA LEU A 13 -13.59 1.75 -0.18
C LEU A 13 -14.16 0.42 -0.65
N TYR A 14 -13.27 -0.54 -0.86
CA TYR A 14 -13.70 -1.92 -1.01
C TYR A 14 -14.25 -2.40 0.33
N PRO A 15 -15.27 -3.28 0.32
CA PRO A 15 -15.82 -3.81 1.58
C PRO A 15 -14.74 -4.40 2.47
N GLY A 16 -14.76 -4.01 3.75
CA GLY A 16 -13.80 -4.51 4.73
C GLY A 16 -12.50 -3.75 4.83
N MET A 17 -12.23 -2.80 3.92
CA MET A 17 -10.95 -2.07 3.93
C MET A 17 -10.77 -1.19 5.15
N LYS A 18 -11.81 -0.46 5.56
CA LYS A 18 -11.70 0.42 6.72
C LYS A 18 -11.40 -0.39 7.97
N GLU A 19 -12.12 -1.49 8.15
CA GLU A 19 -11.93 -2.39 9.30
C GLU A 19 -10.53 -3.00 9.29
N LEU A 20 -10.03 -3.36 8.10
CA LEU A 20 -8.68 -3.90 7.97
C LEU A 20 -7.64 -2.86 8.38
N LEU A 21 -7.77 -1.63 7.91
CA LEU A 21 -6.84 -0.56 8.24
C LEU A 21 -6.87 -0.24 9.73
N GLU A 22 -8.06 -0.22 10.34
CA GLU A 22 -8.21 0.00 11.76
C GLU A 22 -7.57 -1.12 12.57
N ALA A 23 -7.72 -2.37 12.13
CA ALA A 23 -7.11 -3.52 12.81
C ALA A 23 -5.59 -3.43 12.78
N LEU A 24 -5.02 -3.05 11.63
CA LEU A 24 -3.57 -2.89 11.51
C LEU A 24 -3.06 -1.77 12.40
N LYS A 25 -3.79 -0.67 12.44
CA LYS A 25 -3.42 0.47 13.29
C LYS A 25 -3.43 0.06 14.77
N SER A 26 -4.45 -0.69 15.17
CA SER A 26 -4.55 -1.20 16.55
C SER A 26 -3.40 -2.16 16.89
N ALA A 27 -2.87 -2.84 15.90
CA ALA A 27 -1.73 -3.74 16.08
C ALA A 27 -0.39 -3.01 16.10
N GLY A 28 -0.40 -1.69 16.02
CA GLY A 28 0.82 -0.89 16.05
C GLY A 28 1.51 -0.73 14.70
N VAL A 29 0.84 -1.10 13.63
CA VAL A 29 1.39 -0.99 12.28
C VAL A 29 1.27 0.44 11.78
N LYS A 30 2.33 0.95 11.18
CA LYS A 30 2.29 2.26 10.54
C LYS A 30 1.81 2.09 9.11
N LEU A 31 0.89 2.95 8.71
CA LEU A 31 0.28 2.88 7.38
C LEU A 31 0.71 4.07 6.53
N SER A 32 1.04 3.79 5.29
CA SER A 32 1.50 4.80 4.36
C SER A 32 0.81 4.60 3.02
N VAL A 33 0.45 5.70 2.38
CA VAL A 33 -0.05 5.66 1.00
C VAL A 33 1.08 6.05 0.08
N SER A 34 1.30 5.25 -0.96
CA SER A 34 2.27 5.56 -2.02
C SER A 34 1.54 5.49 -3.34
N THR A 35 1.47 6.60 -4.05
CA THR A 35 0.66 6.70 -5.25
C THR A 35 1.34 7.57 -6.30
N SER A 36 1.03 7.29 -7.57
CA SER A 36 1.48 8.13 -8.67
C SER A 36 0.60 9.35 -8.88
N LYS A 37 -0.52 9.44 -8.16
CA LYS A 37 -1.39 10.61 -8.21
C LYS A 37 -0.82 11.75 -7.37
N PRO A 38 -1.11 13.01 -7.72
CA PRO A 38 -0.67 14.13 -6.89
C PRO A 38 -1.20 14.02 -5.46
N THR A 39 -0.35 14.37 -4.51
CA THR A 39 -0.65 14.23 -3.09
C THR A 39 -1.96 14.94 -2.69
N VAL A 40 -2.20 16.14 -3.22
CA VAL A 40 -3.40 16.90 -2.86
C VAL A 40 -4.68 16.18 -3.24
N PHE A 41 -4.69 15.50 -4.40
CA PHE A 41 -5.87 14.75 -4.83
C PHE A 41 -6.05 13.49 -3.99
N THR A 42 -4.96 12.83 -3.62
CA THR A 42 -5.00 11.63 -2.78
C THR A 42 -5.57 11.97 -1.41
N GLU A 43 -5.11 13.07 -0.80
CA GLU A 43 -5.62 13.50 0.50
C GLU A 43 -7.12 13.75 0.46
N LYS A 44 -7.58 14.38 -0.61
CA LYS A 44 -9.01 14.67 -0.76
C LYS A 44 -9.83 13.37 -0.79
N ILE A 45 -9.37 12.39 -1.56
CA ILE A 45 -10.06 11.10 -1.68
C ILE A 45 -10.09 10.37 -0.34
N LEU A 46 -8.97 10.38 0.39
CA LEU A 46 -8.90 9.73 1.69
C LEU A 46 -9.84 10.38 2.70
N LYS A 47 -9.93 11.70 2.68
CA LYS A 47 -10.84 12.42 3.57
C LYS A 47 -12.30 12.13 3.23
N GLN A 48 -12.62 12.04 1.94
CA GLN A 48 -13.99 11.72 1.51
C GLN A 48 -14.42 10.32 1.96
N ASN A 49 -13.47 9.41 2.09
CA ASN A 49 -13.75 8.03 2.50
C ASN A 49 -13.58 7.82 4.02
N GLY A 50 -13.22 8.86 4.76
CA GLY A 50 -13.11 8.78 6.22
C GLY A 50 -11.93 7.98 6.73
N ILE A 51 -10.89 7.81 5.93
CA ILE A 51 -9.71 7.02 6.31
C ILE A 51 -8.42 7.82 6.33
N PHE A 52 -8.50 9.12 6.06
CA PHE A 52 -7.30 9.96 6.02
C PHE A 52 -6.46 9.85 7.30
N GLU A 53 -7.12 9.84 8.44
CA GLU A 53 -6.43 9.83 9.73
C GLU A 53 -5.77 8.49 10.07
N LEU A 54 -6.12 7.44 9.36
CA LEU A 54 -5.53 6.12 9.60
C LEU A 54 -4.12 6.01 9.03
N PHE A 55 -3.74 6.90 8.12
CA PHE A 55 -2.43 6.86 7.49
C PHE A 55 -1.43 7.78 8.19
N ASP A 56 -0.24 7.25 8.43
CA ASP A 56 0.84 7.99 9.07
C ASP A 56 1.52 8.94 8.11
N GLN A 57 1.48 8.62 6.81
CA GLN A 57 2.04 9.50 5.78
C GLN A 57 1.39 9.21 4.44
N ILE A 58 1.44 10.19 3.57
CA ILE A 58 0.94 10.09 2.21
C ILE A 58 2.04 10.59 1.28
N VAL A 59 2.49 9.74 0.38
CA VAL A 59 3.51 10.09 -0.59
C VAL A 59 2.89 9.96 -1.97
N GLY A 60 2.77 11.07 -2.65
CA GLY A 60 2.21 11.12 -3.99
C GLY A 60 3.13 11.86 -4.94
N ALA A 61 2.75 11.94 -6.20
CA ALA A 61 3.48 12.70 -7.18
C ALA A 61 3.33 14.19 -6.89
N ASN A 62 4.32 14.96 -7.31
CA ASN A 62 4.23 16.41 -7.24
C ASN A 62 3.39 16.93 -8.40
N LEU A 63 2.78 18.10 -8.21
CA LEU A 63 1.94 18.69 -9.25
C LEU A 63 2.71 19.04 -10.52
N ASP A 64 4.03 19.21 -10.43
CA ASP A 64 4.88 19.51 -11.58
C ASP A 64 5.24 18.25 -12.38
N GLY A 65 4.70 17.09 -12.00
CA GLY A 65 4.95 15.84 -12.70
C GLY A 65 6.17 15.07 -12.24
N SER A 66 6.89 15.55 -11.24
CA SER A 66 8.03 14.81 -10.69
C SER A 66 7.54 13.72 -9.74
N MET A 67 8.39 12.73 -9.51
CA MET A 67 8.11 11.60 -8.61
C MET A 67 6.85 10.84 -9.01
N THR A 68 6.73 10.53 -10.31
CA THR A 68 5.60 9.75 -10.81
C THR A 68 5.91 8.26 -10.90
N ASP A 69 7.19 7.88 -10.91
CA ASP A 69 7.59 6.49 -10.97
C ASP A 69 7.30 5.81 -9.62
N LYS A 70 6.64 4.65 -9.68
CA LYS A 70 6.24 3.96 -8.44
C LYS A 70 7.43 3.60 -7.56
N THR A 71 8.56 3.19 -8.15
CA THR A 71 9.76 2.87 -7.38
C THR A 71 10.23 4.08 -6.58
N GLU A 72 10.25 5.26 -7.20
CA GLU A 72 10.67 6.48 -6.51
C GLU A 72 9.70 6.85 -5.38
N VAL A 73 8.41 6.68 -5.61
CA VAL A 73 7.40 6.97 -4.59
C VAL A 73 7.57 6.04 -3.39
N ILE A 74 7.78 4.76 -3.63
CA ILE A 74 7.99 3.79 -2.57
C ILE A 74 9.27 4.10 -1.79
N GLN A 75 10.36 4.44 -2.50
CA GLN A 75 11.62 4.79 -1.87
C GLN A 75 11.45 6.00 -0.94
N GLU A 76 10.70 6.99 -1.38
CA GLU A 76 10.46 8.18 -0.57
C GLU A 76 9.64 7.84 0.67
N ALA A 77 8.62 6.98 0.53
CA ALA A 77 7.82 6.55 1.66
C ALA A 77 8.67 5.83 2.70
N MET A 78 9.56 4.96 2.24
CA MET A 78 10.46 4.22 3.11
C MET A 78 11.43 5.16 3.83
N ARG A 79 11.97 6.13 3.10
CA ARG A 79 12.89 7.12 3.68
C ARG A 79 12.21 7.92 4.79
N ARG A 80 10.99 8.39 4.53
CA ARG A 80 10.22 9.17 5.52
C ARG A 80 9.87 8.35 6.75
N ALA A 81 9.75 7.03 6.60
CA ALA A 81 9.41 6.14 7.70
C ALA A 81 10.64 5.69 8.50
N GLY A 82 11.83 6.11 8.12
CA GLY A 82 13.04 5.77 8.87
C GLY A 82 13.94 4.73 8.22
N GLY A 83 13.58 4.23 7.02
CA GLY A 83 14.39 3.30 6.25
C GLY A 83 14.31 1.86 6.72
N LYS A 84 14.88 0.96 5.92
CA LYS A 84 14.85 -0.49 6.19
C LYS A 84 15.60 -0.90 7.45
N GLU A 85 16.56 -0.12 7.87
CA GLU A 85 17.35 -0.46 9.04
C GLU A 85 16.51 -0.48 10.32
N ASN A 86 15.44 0.30 10.35
CA ASN A 86 14.62 0.47 11.54
C ASN A 86 13.21 -0.13 11.39
N ASN A 87 12.84 -0.61 10.20
CA ASN A 87 11.47 -1.04 9.92
C ASN A 87 11.44 -2.22 8.97
N THR A 88 10.39 -3.01 9.10
CA THR A 88 10.05 -4.04 8.11
C THR A 88 8.91 -3.49 7.26
N PHE A 89 9.07 -3.54 5.95
CA PHE A 89 8.11 -2.97 5.02
C PHE A 89 7.41 -4.04 4.20
N PHE A 90 6.14 -3.80 3.90
CA PHE A 90 5.36 -4.61 2.96
C PHE A 90 4.63 -3.65 2.04
N MET A 91 4.57 -3.99 0.76
CA MET A 91 3.87 -3.21 -0.24
C MET A 91 2.60 -3.93 -0.65
N VAL A 92 1.47 -3.26 -0.55
CA VAL A 92 0.18 -3.81 -1.00
C VAL A 92 -0.27 -3.03 -2.22
N GLY A 93 -0.56 -3.73 -3.31
CA GLY A 93 -0.98 -3.06 -4.53
C GLY A 93 -1.79 -3.97 -5.43
N ASP A 94 -2.41 -3.38 -6.46
CA ASP A 94 -3.32 -4.09 -7.34
C ASP A 94 -2.92 -4.03 -8.81
N ARG A 95 -1.72 -3.54 -9.11
CA ARG A 95 -1.23 -3.48 -10.48
C ARG A 95 0.22 -3.93 -10.55
N SER A 96 0.64 -4.31 -11.77
CA SER A 96 2.00 -4.79 -12.00
C SER A 96 3.07 -3.78 -11.56
N PHE A 97 2.85 -2.49 -11.81
CA PHE A 97 3.85 -1.49 -11.44
C PHE A 97 4.03 -1.36 -9.93
N ASP A 98 3.01 -1.72 -9.14
CA ASP A 98 3.16 -1.74 -7.67
C ASP A 98 4.13 -2.84 -7.26
N MET A 99 3.99 -4.01 -7.88
CA MET A 99 4.83 -5.16 -7.56
C MET A 99 6.26 -4.96 -8.05
N ILE A 100 6.40 -4.40 -9.24
CA ILE A 100 7.73 -4.09 -9.80
C ILE A 100 8.43 -3.07 -8.93
N GLY A 101 7.72 -2.02 -8.51
CA GLY A 101 8.28 -1.00 -7.63
C GLY A 101 8.73 -1.58 -6.29
N ALA A 102 7.91 -2.46 -5.70
CA ALA A 102 8.26 -3.13 -4.46
C ALA A 102 9.54 -3.97 -4.62
N LYS A 103 9.62 -4.72 -5.71
CA LYS A 103 10.78 -5.55 -5.98
C LYS A 103 12.05 -4.70 -6.15
N ASN A 104 11.94 -3.58 -6.87
CA ASN A 104 13.07 -2.66 -7.06
C ASN A 104 13.54 -2.07 -5.74
N CYS A 105 12.65 -1.95 -4.77
CA CYS A 105 12.98 -1.42 -3.44
C CYS A 105 13.38 -2.52 -2.45
N GLY A 106 13.33 -3.79 -2.86
CA GLY A 106 13.64 -4.90 -1.97
C GLY A 106 12.60 -5.13 -0.89
N VAL A 107 11.34 -4.84 -1.19
CA VAL A 107 10.22 -4.96 -0.25
C VAL A 107 9.29 -6.07 -0.74
N PRO A 108 8.82 -6.98 0.15
CA PRO A 108 7.85 -7.98 -0.27
C PRO A 108 6.57 -7.33 -0.78
N GLY A 109 6.10 -7.80 -1.94
CA GLY A 109 4.90 -7.28 -2.57
C GLY A 109 3.72 -8.21 -2.37
N ILE A 110 2.61 -7.64 -1.96
CA ILE A 110 1.34 -8.36 -1.78
C ILE A 110 0.38 -7.83 -2.82
N GLY A 111 0.03 -8.66 -3.79
CA GLY A 111 -0.90 -8.28 -4.84
C GLY A 111 -2.32 -8.61 -4.48
N VAL A 112 -3.24 -7.70 -4.74
CA VAL A 112 -4.66 -7.91 -4.45
C VAL A 112 -5.45 -7.96 -5.74
N TYR A 113 -6.26 -9.01 -5.92
CA TYR A 113 -7.06 -9.22 -7.12
C TYR A 113 -8.47 -8.64 -7.03
N PHE A 114 -8.83 -8.05 -5.89
CA PHE A 114 -10.13 -7.36 -5.80
C PHE A 114 -10.07 -5.93 -6.37
N GLY A 115 -8.92 -5.54 -6.92
CA GLY A 115 -8.75 -4.25 -7.60
C GLY A 115 -8.83 -4.38 -9.10
N PHE A 116 -7.87 -3.80 -9.82
CA PHE A 116 -7.90 -3.72 -11.29
C PHE A 116 -6.97 -4.66 -12.02
N ALA A 117 -6.27 -5.55 -11.30
CA ALA A 117 -5.31 -6.44 -11.95
C ALA A 117 -6.01 -7.42 -12.90
N GLU A 118 -5.35 -7.68 -14.02
CA GLU A 118 -5.75 -8.74 -14.92
C GLU A 118 -5.31 -10.09 -14.35
N PRO A 119 -5.97 -11.20 -14.71
CA PRO A 119 -5.55 -12.52 -14.23
C PRO A 119 -4.06 -12.78 -14.51
N GLY A 120 -3.32 -13.15 -13.48
CA GLY A 120 -1.89 -13.47 -13.60
C GLY A 120 -0.96 -12.27 -13.62
N GLU A 121 -1.48 -11.06 -13.72
CA GLU A 121 -0.68 -9.84 -13.80
C GLU A 121 0.27 -9.69 -12.62
N LEU A 122 -0.23 -9.96 -11.41
CA LEU A 122 0.55 -9.71 -10.20
C LEU A 122 1.67 -10.72 -10.02
N GLU A 123 1.40 -11.98 -10.31
CA GLU A 123 2.44 -13.03 -10.24
C GLU A 123 3.54 -12.78 -11.27
N GLU A 124 3.16 -12.39 -12.49
CA GLU A 124 4.14 -12.09 -13.52
C GLU A 124 5.03 -10.91 -13.15
N ALA A 125 4.49 -9.96 -12.39
CA ALA A 125 5.25 -8.80 -11.95
C ALA A 125 6.13 -9.08 -10.73
N GLY A 126 6.06 -10.28 -10.17
CA GLY A 126 6.91 -10.69 -9.07
C GLY A 126 6.33 -10.54 -7.67
N ALA A 127 5.00 -10.56 -7.56
CA ALA A 127 4.36 -10.51 -6.25
C ALA A 127 4.83 -11.69 -5.40
N ASP A 128 5.13 -11.42 -4.14
CA ASP A 128 5.52 -12.47 -3.19
C ASP A 128 4.29 -13.21 -2.66
N TYR A 129 3.17 -12.51 -2.60
CA TYR A 129 1.89 -13.05 -2.16
C TYR A 129 0.78 -12.46 -3.02
N THR A 130 -0.31 -13.21 -3.20
CA THR A 130 -1.50 -12.67 -3.84
C THR A 130 -2.72 -13.10 -3.02
N VAL A 131 -3.72 -12.22 -2.97
CA VAL A 131 -4.98 -12.48 -2.27
C VAL A 131 -6.13 -12.00 -3.13
N GLU A 132 -7.31 -12.57 -2.92
CA GLU A 132 -8.49 -12.24 -3.72
C GLU A 132 -9.57 -11.47 -2.95
N THR A 133 -9.48 -11.42 -1.63
CA THR A 133 -10.47 -10.71 -0.82
C THR A 133 -9.79 -9.88 0.26
N THR A 134 -10.54 -8.90 0.80
CA THR A 134 -10.03 -8.10 1.91
C THR A 134 -9.81 -8.94 3.16
N GLU A 135 -10.64 -9.98 3.36
CA GLU A 135 -10.46 -10.90 4.48
C GLU A 135 -9.14 -11.66 4.37
N GLU A 136 -8.83 -12.16 3.18
CA GLU A 136 -7.56 -12.85 2.95
C GLU A 136 -6.39 -11.91 3.18
N LEU A 137 -6.52 -10.67 2.73
CA LEU A 137 -5.48 -9.66 2.93
C LEU A 137 -5.26 -9.42 4.42
N LYS A 138 -6.33 -9.26 5.18
CA LYS A 138 -6.24 -9.03 6.62
C LYS A 138 -5.54 -10.19 7.31
N THR A 139 -5.93 -11.42 7.00
CA THR A 139 -5.33 -12.62 7.59
C THR A 139 -3.84 -12.69 7.29
N LEU A 140 -3.47 -12.46 6.04
CA LEU A 140 -2.06 -12.49 5.64
C LEU A 140 -1.25 -11.39 6.34
N LEU A 141 -1.76 -10.17 6.35
CA LEU A 141 -1.04 -9.05 6.95
C LEU A 141 -0.85 -9.24 8.46
N MET A 142 -1.87 -9.71 9.15
CA MET A 142 -1.76 -9.95 10.60
C MET A 142 -0.71 -11.03 10.88
N LYS A 143 -0.65 -12.06 10.04
CA LYS A 143 0.37 -13.09 10.17
C LYS A 143 1.77 -12.53 9.95
N LEU A 144 1.95 -11.75 8.87
CA LEU A 144 3.25 -11.17 8.55
C LEU A 144 3.73 -10.19 9.60
N VAL A 145 2.82 -9.40 10.16
CA VAL A 145 3.15 -8.45 11.24
C VAL A 145 3.62 -9.22 12.47
N THR A 146 2.92 -10.28 12.84
CA THR A 146 3.28 -11.10 13.99
C THR A 146 4.66 -11.74 13.79
N GLU A 147 4.92 -12.27 12.61
CA GLU A 147 6.22 -12.89 12.29
C GLU A 147 7.35 -11.86 12.31
N ALA A 148 7.08 -10.63 11.90
CA ALA A 148 8.09 -9.57 11.86
C ALA A 148 8.46 -9.08 13.26
N GLU A 149 7.58 -9.26 14.23
CA GLU A 149 7.86 -8.87 15.62
C GLU A 149 8.74 -9.89 16.34
N ASP A 150 8.78 -11.09 15.83
CA ASP A 150 9.62 -12.15 16.38
C ASP A 150 11.03 -12.07 15.81
#